data_22356a1745f666a43dc56ae039b6b23e
#
_entry.id   22356a1745f666a43dc56ae039b6b23e
#
_cell.length_a   1.000
_cell.length_b   1.000
_cell.length_c   1.000
_cell.angle_alpha   90.00
_cell.angle_beta   90.00
_cell.angle_gamma   90.00
#
_symmetry.space_group_name_H-M   'P 1'
#
loop_
_entity.id
_entity.type
_entity.pdbx_description
1 polymer ?
#
loop_
_entity_poly.entity_id
_entity_poly.type
_entity_poly.pdbx_seq_one_letter_code
_entity_poly.pdbx_strand_id
1 'polypeptide(L)'
;GRLSPLQPRRSWHRWQHIYLWVLYGVTVIRWHLYGDFRDMITGTIGERPFTRPRGWDLAVFVIGKLVFFSLALGLPLLFHSIGAVLLFYTLTAAVAGVLLALVFQMAHVVEEADFPVPGEDGLQIDTPWAIHQLETTVDFARDNRALSWFIGGLNFQVEHHLFPRISHVHYPAVSRVVEDTCREFGVPYLEHRTFAAGIASHYRWLRELGRPVATTPICLTDPLTQS
;
A
#
# COMPACT_ATOMS: atom_id res chain seq x y z
N GLY A 1 -3.86 -10.81 3.18
CA GLY A 1 -5.15 -10.45 2.58
C GLY A 1 -5.12 -10.51 1.07
N ARG A 2 -6.27 -10.44 0.47
CA ARG A 2 -6.46 -10.24 -0.98
C ARG A 2 -6.64 -8.74 -1.21
N LEU A 3 -5.67 -8.09 -1.81
CA LEU A 3 -5.64 -6.64 -2.04
C LEU A 3 -5.86 -6.27 -3.52
N SER A 4 -5.82 -7.27 -4.40
CA SER A 4 -6.07 -7.11 -5.84
C SER A 4 -7.06 -8.16 -6.33
N PRO A 5 -7.93 -7.86 -7.31
CA PRO A 5 -8.81 -8.83 -7.95
C PRO A 5 -8.05 -9.97 -8.65
N LEU A 6 -6.80 -9.72 -9.04
CA LEU A 6 -5.92 -10.71 -9.70
C LEU A 6 -5.41 -11.80 -8.75
N GLN A 7 -5.44 -11.56 -7.44
CA GLN A 7 -5.02 -12.56 -6.46
C GLN A 7 -6.11 -13.62 -6.25
N PRO A 8 -5.74 -14.90 -6.08
CA PRO A 8 -6.70 -15.98 -5.85
C PRO A 8 -7.46 -15.76 -4.53
N ARG A 9 -8.79 -15.91 -4.61
CA ARG A 9 -9.64 -15.81 -3.43
C ARG A 9 -9.60 -17.11 -2.62
N ARG A 10 -9.55 -16.96 -1.27
CA ARG A 10 -9.67 -18.06 -0.30
C ARG A 10 -10.81 -17.78 0.67
N SER A 11 -11.34 -18.80 1.33
CA SER A 11 -12.52 -18.70 2.19
C SER A 11 -12.39 -17.67 3.32
N TRP A 12 -11.20 -17.52 3.91
CA TRP A 12 -10.96 -16.55 4.99
C TRP A 12 -10.94 -15.09 4.51
N HIS A 13 -10.79 -14.79 3.22
CA HIS A 13 -10.84 -13.43 2.69
C HIS A 13 -12.21 -12.77 2.89
N ARG A 14 -13.29 -13.56 3.11
CA ARG A 14 -14.63 -13.03 3.42
C ARG A 14 -14.65 -12.07 4.62
N TRP A 15 -13.71 -12.23 5.55
CA TRP A 15 -13.61 -11.44 6.76
C TRP A 15 -12.44 -10.44 6.75
N GLN A 16 -11.73 -10.27 5.61
CA GLN A 16 -10.51 -9.47 5.55
C GLN A 16 -10.74 -8.00 5.88
N HIS A 17 -11.89 -7.44 5.56
CA HIS A 17 -12.28 -6.07 5.92
C HIS A 17 -12.34 -5.83 7.45
N ILE A 18 -12.26 -6.89 8.26
CA ILE A 18 -12.18 -6.82 9.72
C ILE A 18 -10.76 -7.12 10.19
N TYR A 19 -10.20 -8.28 9.84
CA TYR A 19 -8.93 -8.71 10.43
C TYR A 19 -7.68 -8.00 9.86
N LEU A 20 -7.78 -7.39 8.67
CA LEU A 20 -6.63 -6.71 8.08
C LEU A 20 -6.13 -5.54 8.92
N TRP A 21 -6.99 -4.87 9.66
CA TRP A 21 -6.60 -3.80 10.59
C TRP A 21 -5.60 -4.28 11.64
N VAL A 22 -5.81 -5.47 12.18
CA VAL A 22 -4.86 -6.11 13.10
C VAL A 22 -3.56 -6.47 12.38
N LEU A 23 -3.65 -7.02 11.17
CA LEU A 23 -2.47 -7.37 10.37
C LEU A 23 -1.65 -6.14 9.98
N TYR A 24 -2.29 -4.99 9.73
CA TYR A 24 -1.59 -3.73 9.50
C TYR A 24 -0.73 -3.34 10.73
N GLY A 25 -1.27 -3.48 11.93
CA GLY A 25 -0.51 -3.26 13.16
C GLY A 25 0.71 -4.17 13.30
N VAL A 26 0.67 -5.37 12.77
CA VAL A 26 1.80 -6.33 12.83
C VAL A 26 2.88 -6.03 11.78
N THR A 27 2.57 -5.22 10.76
CA THR A 27 3.45 -5.01 9.60
C THR A 27 4.83 -4.47 10.00
N VAL A 28 4.89 -3.44 10.85
CA VAL A 28 6.15 -2.83 11.30
C VAL A 28 6.97 -3.81 12.14
N ILE A 29 6.32 -4.55 13.04
CA ILE A 29 6.99 -5.58 13.84
C ILE A 29 7.61 -6.64 12.92
N ARG A 30 6.85 -7.11 11.93
CA ARG A 30 7.33 -8.09 10.96
C ARG A 30 8.51 -7.56 10.15
N TRP A 31 8.51 -6.30 9.75
CA TRP A 31 9.66 -5.70 9.04
C TRP A 31 10.88 -5.64 9.94
N HIS A 32 10.75 -5.12 11.16
CA HIS A 32 11.89 -4.99 12.09
C HIS A 32 12.55 -6.33 12.44
N LEU A 33 11.72 -7.35 12.73
CA LEU A 33 12.20 -8.62 13.30
C LEU A 33 12.44 -9.71 12.25
N TYR A 34 11.82 -9.63 11.08
CA TYR A 34 11.86 -10.71 10.10
C TYR A 34 12.16 -10.24 8.68
N GLY A 35 11.41 -9.23 8.16
CA GLY A 35 11.45 -8.86 6.75
C GLY A 35 12.84 -8.51 6.26
N ASP A 36 13.48 -7.55 6.93
CA ASP A 36 14.80 -7.06 6.53
C ASP A 36 15.88 -8.15 6.57
N PHE A 37 15.83 -9.02 7.58
CA PHE A 37 16.78 -10.14 7.69
C PHE A 37 16.53 -11.23 6.65
N ARG A 38 15.25 -11.56 6.40
CA ARG A 38 14.88 -12.49 5.35
C ARG A 38 15.37 -12.01 3.99
N ASP A 39 15.12 -10.76 3.64
CA ASP A 39 15.50 -10.20 2.34
C ASP A 39 17.01 -10.15 2.16
N MET A 40 17.76 -9.86 3.23
CA MET A 40 19.21 -9.99 3.27
C MET A 40 19.70 -11.42 3.01
N ILE A 41 19.05 -12.42 3.61
CA ILE A 41 19.45 -13.84 3.47
C ILE A 41 19.06 -14.36 2.08
N THR A 42 17.83 -14.10 1.64
CA THR A 42 17.33 -14.60 0.35
C THR A 42 17.92 -13.86 -0.86
N GLY A 43 18.29 -12.58 -0.71
CA GLY A 43 18.71 -11.71 -1.82
C GLY A 43 17.55 -11.33 -2.74
N THR A 44 16.32 -11.32 -2.19
CA THR A 44 15.12 -10.95 -2.93
C THR A 44 14.20 -10.06 -2.07
N ILE A 45 13.57 -9.07 -2.69
CA ILE A 45 12.49 -8.29 -2.11
C ILE A 45 11.21 -8.67 -2.86
N GLY A 46 10.33 -9.43 -2.20
CA GLY A 46 9.24 -10.12 -2.89
C GLY A 46 9.76 -11.13 -3.90
N GLU A 47 9.41 -10.95 -5.19
CA GLU A 47 9.89 -11.80 -6.29
C GLU A 47 11.08 -11.20 -7.07
N ARG A 48 11.48 -9.97 -6.74
CA ARG A 48 12.54 -9.26 -7.44
C ARG A 48 13.90 -9.51 -6.79
N PRO A 49 14.95 -9.88 -7.57
CA PRO A 49 16.29 -9.98 -7.03
C PRO A 49 16.79 -8.62 -6.56
N PHE A 50 17.49 -8.61 -5.44
CA PHE A 50 18.11 -7.41 -4.91
C PHE A 50 19.58 -7.66 -4.58
N THR A 51 20.44 -6.67 -4.85
CA THR A 51 21.87 -6.77 -4.55
C THR A 51 22.07 -6.68 -3.04
N ARG A 52 22.55 -7.78 -2.44
CA ARG A 52 22.84 -7.80 -1.01
C ARG A 52 23.90 -6.76 -0.67
N PRO A 53 23.68 -5.93 0.36
CA PRO A 53 24.69 -4.98 0.82
C PRO A 53 25.97 -5.71 1.25
N ARG A 54 27.10 -5.10 0.91
CA ARG A 54 28.45 -5.62 1.22
C ARG A 54 29.34 -4.50 1.75
N GLY A 55 30.41 -4.86 2.42
CA GLY A 55 31.38 -3.89 2.92
C GLY A 55 30.71 -2.84 3.81
N TRP A 56 30.81 -1.57 3.45
CA TRP A 56 30.28 -0.46 4.23
C TRP A 56 28.74 -0.47 4.33
N ASP A 57 28.04 -0.81 3.28
CA ASP A 57 26.56 -0.87 3.29
C ASP A 57 26.04 -1.93 4.26
N LEU A 58 26.72 -3.09 4.33
CA LEU A 58 26.42 -4.12 5.33
C LEU A 58 26.70 -3.64 6.75
N ALA A 59 27.83 -2.92 6.96
CA ALA A 59 28.15 -2.35 8.27
C ALA A 59 27.08 -1.33 8.70
N VAL A 60 26.64 -0.45 7.82
CA VAL A 60 25.55 0.52 8.07
C VAL A 60 24.26 -0.18 8.44
N PHE A 61 23.89 -1.25 7.71
CA PHE A 61 22.70 -2.05 8.05
C PHE A 61 22.79 -2.64 9.45
N VAL A 62 23.89 -3.33 9.77
CA VAL A 62 24.09 -4.00 11.08
C VAL A 62 24.12 -2.97 12.21
N ILE A 63 24.90 -1.90 12.06
CA ILE A 63 25.00 -0.83 13.08
C ILE A 63 23.63 -0.17 13.27
N GLY A 64 22.91 0.12 12.18
CA GLY A 64 21.57 0.70 12.24
C GLY A 64 20.60 -0.19 13.03
N LYS A 65 20.63 -1.52 12.81
CA LYS A 65 19.81 -2.47 13.58
C LYS A 65 20.23 -2.53 15.05
N LEU A 66 21.52 -2.56 15.33
CA LEU A 66 22.02 -2.54 16.71
C LEU A 66 21.60 -1.26 17.45
N VAL A 67 21.79 -0.09 16.85
CA VAL A 67 21.37 1.18 17.42
C VAL A 67 19.86 1.19 17.65
N PHE A 68 19.08 0.79 16.64
CA PHE A 68 17.62 0.75 16.77
C PHE A 68 17.17 -0.13 17.95
N PHE A 69 17.62 -1.38 18.03
CA PHE A 69 17.21 -2.29 19.10
C PHE A 69 17.77 -1.89 20.46
N SER A 70 18.97 -1.31 20.51
CA SER A 70 19.53 -0.75 21.74
C SER A 70 18.69 0.40 22.28
N LEU A 71 18.23 1.30 21.43
CA LEU A 71 17.38 2.43 21.83
C LEU A 71 15.92 2.02 22.08
N ALA A 72 15.35 1.14 21.25
CA ALA A 72 13.96 0.75 21.36
C ALA A 72 13.68 -0.26 22.49
N LEU A 73 14.63 -1.12 22.79
CA LEU A 73 14.49 -2.19 23.79
C LEU A 73 15.56 -2.09 24.88
N GLY A 74 16.84 -2.03 24.52
CA GLY A 74 17.96 -2.10 25.47
C GLY A 74 17.95 -0.97 26.50
N LEU A 75 17.89 0.27 26.05
CA LEU A 75 17.88 1.43 26.94
C LEU A 75 16.65 1.47 27.87
N PRO A 76 15.40 1.25 27.39
CA PRO A 76 14.26 1.18 28.29
C PRO A 76 14.33 0.05 29.32
N LEU A 77 14.97 -1.10 29.00
CA LEU A 77 15.14 -2.20 29.95
C LEU A 77 16.02 -1.86 31.16
N LEU A 78 16.80 -0.78 31.09
CA LEU A 78 17.57 -0.29 32.26
C LEU A 78 16.67 0.35 33.32
N PHE A 79 15.47 0.79 32.95
CA PHE A 79 14.58 1.58 33.82
C PHE A 79 13.22 0.92 34.02
N HIS A 80 12.84 -0.06 33.18
CA HIS A 80 11.49 -0.64 33.17
C HIS A 80 11.54 -2.16 33.09
N SER A 81 10.48 -2.81 33.55
CA SER A 81 10.33 -4.27 33.42
C SER A 81 10.22 -4.70 31.95
N ILE A 82 10.68 -5.89 31.64
CA ILE A 82 10.59 -6.45 30.29
C ILE A 82 9.18 -6.45 29.74
N GLY A 83 8.17 -6.75 30.58
CA GLY A 83 6.75 -6.71 30.17
C GLY A 83 6.29 -5.32 29.75
N ALA A 84 6.69 -4.28 30.46
CA ALA A 84 6.38 -2.88 30.11
C ALA A 84 7.06 -2.50 28.77
N VAL A 85 8.34 -2.80 28.62
CA VAL A 85 9.08 -2.49 27.39
C VAL A 85 8.49 -3.19 26.17
N LEU A 86 8.19 -4.47 26.26
CA LEU A 86 7.57 -5.22 25.15
C LEU A 86 6.17 -4.72 24.83
N LEU A 87 5.38 -4.35 25.85
CA LEU A 87 4.05 -3.77 25.64
C LEU A 87 4.14 -2.45 24.88
N PHE A 88 4.96 -1.51 25.34
CA PHE A 88 5.12 -0.20 24.69
C PHE A 88 5.69 -0.32 23.28
N TYR A 89 6.70 -1.17 23.07
CA TYR A 89 7.24 -1.44 21.74
C TYR A 89 6.15 -1.98 20.80
N THR A 90 5.38 -2.97 21.24
CA THR A 90 4.31 -3.58 20.45
C THR A 90 3.21 -2.57 20.11
N LEU A 91 2.75 -1.78 21.08
CA LEU A 91 1.74 -0.75 20.86
C LEU A 91 2.22 0.33 19.89
N THR A 92 3.44 0.84 20.08
CA THR A 92 4.02 1.86 19.20
C THR A 92 4.16 1.33 17.77
N ALA A 93 4.70 0.12 17.62
CA ALA A 93 4.87 -0.51 16.32
C ALA A 93 3.51 -0.84 15.65
N ALA A 94 2.49 -1.21 16.44
CA ALA A 94 1.15 -1.45 15.93
C ALA A 94 0.49 -0.16 15.44
N VAL A 95 0.58 0.92 16.21
CA VAL A 95 0.06 2.24 15.78
C VAL A 95 0.77 2.70 14.51
N ALA A 96 2.11 2.64 14.47
CA ALA A 96 2.89 3.00 13.29
C ALA A 96 2.51 2.13 12.08
N GLY A 97 2.33 0.82 12.27
CA GLY A 97 1.93 -0.11 11.21
C GLY A 97 0.55 0.21 10.62
N VAL A 98 -0.44 0.51 11.49
CA VAL A 98 -1.79 0.91 11.02
C VAL A 98 -1.73 2.24 10.27
N LEU A 99 -1.05 3.25 10.82
CA LEU A 99 -0.94 4.57 10.16
C LEU A 99 -0.26 4.46 8.79
N LEU A 100 0.85 3.72 8.72
CA LEU A 100 1.58 3.51 7.48
C LEU A 100 0.73 2.76 6.45
N ALA A 101 0.06 1.67 6.87
CA ALA A 101 -0.82 0.91 6.00
C ALA A 101 -1.98 1.78 5.48
N LEU A 102 -2.61 2.59 6.34
CA LEU A 102 -3.67 3.50 5.92
C LEU A 102 -3.22 4.44 4.81
N VAL A 103 -2.07 5.10 4.98
CA VAL A 103 -1.55 6.04 3.97
C VAL A 103 -1.35 5.35 2.62
N PHE A 104 -0.74 4.16 2.60
CA PHE A 104 -0.49 3.44 1.35
C PHE A 104 -1.74 2.80 0.76
N GLN A 105 -2.59 2.21 1.59
CA GLN A 105 -3.75 1.46 1.09
C GLN A 105 -4.86 2.38 0.57
N MET A 106 -5.04 3.56 1.16
CA MET A 106 -6.04 4.52 0.66
C MET A 106 -5.68 5.10 -0.71
N ALA A 107 -4.42 5.06 -1.09
CA ALA A 107 -3.98 5.51 -2.41
C ALA A 107 -4.12 4.45 -3.51
N HIS A 108 -4.11 3.15 -3.16
CA HIS A 108 -3.97 2.08 -4.16
C HIS A 108 -4.99 0.95 -4.04
N VAL A 109 -5.58 0.75 -2.87
CA VAL A 109 -6.47 -0.39 -2.60
C VAL A 109 -7.84 0.12 -2.18
N VAL A 110 -8.48 0.80 -3.10
CA VAL A 110 -9.79 1.45 -2.97
C VAL A 110 -10.69 1.11 -4.15
N GLU A 111 -11.97 1.41 -4.04
CA GLU A 111 -12.96 1.09 -5.09
C GLU A 111 -12.68 1.85 -6.39
N GLU A 112 -12.09 3.03 -6.30
CA GLU A 112 -11.86 3.93 -7.41
C GLU A 112 -10.55 3.65 -8.18
N ALA A 113 -9.60 2.94 -7.57
CA ALA A 113 -8.34 2.59 -8.23
C ALA A 113 -8.51 1.38 -9.15
N ASP A 114 -7.98 1.46 -10.34
CA ASP A 114 -7.94 0.36 -11.27
C ASP A 114 -6.81 -0.63 -10.98
N PHE A 115 -7.01 -1.88 -11.44
CA PHE A 115 -6.03 -2.96 -11.35
C PHE A 115 -5.77 -3.51 -12.75
N PRO A 116 -5.03 -2.78 -13.61
CA PRO A 116 -4.78 -3.17 -14.98
C PRO A 116 -4.12 -4.56 -15.07
N VAL A 117 -4.60 -5.36 -16.02
CA VAL A 117 -4.03 -6.67 -16.33
C VAL A 117 -3.02 -6.47 -17.45
N PRO A 118 -1.82 -7.06 -17.38
CA PRO A 118 -0.89 -7.08 -18.51
C PRO A 118 -1.54 -7.68 -19.75
N GLY A 119 -1.17 -7.17 -20.92
CA GLY A 119 -1.64 -7.71 -22.20
C GLY A 119 -1.40 -9.22 -22.36
N GLU A 120 -1.85 -9.81 -23.44
CA GLU A 120 -1.78 -11.27 -23.69
C GLU A 120 -0.35 -11.84 -23.65
N ASP A 121 0.65 -11.00 -23.95
CA ASP A 121 2.08 -11.33 -23.84
C ASP A 121 2.60 -11.31 -22.38
N GLY A 122 1.82 -10.82 -21.42
CA GLY A 122 2.16 -10.73 -20.00
C GLY A 122 3.29 -9.76 -19.66
N LEU A 123 3.81 -9.00 -20.64
CA LEU A 123 5.02 -8.20 -20.53
C LEU A 123 4.75 -6.69 -20.55
N GLN A 124 3.68 -6.25 -21.18
CA GLN A 124 3.38 -4.82 -21.34
C GLN A 124 1.96 -4.49 -20.89
N ILE A 125 1.82 -3.30 -20.35
CA ILE A 125 0.54 -2.64 -20.09
C ILE A 125 0.37 -1.67 -21.26
N ASP A 126 -0.72 -1.81 -22.02
CA ASP A 126 -0.96 -1.02 -23.25
C ASP A 126 -1.23 0.46 -22.98
N THR A 127 -1.41 0.83 -21.70
CA THR A 127 -1.67 2.20 -21.29
C THR A 127 -0.36 2.99 -21.11
N PRO A 128 -0.24 4.23 -21.61
CA PRO A 128 0.90 5.10 -21.35
C PRO A 128 1.18 5.25 -19.86
N TRP A 129 2.47 5.26 -19.48
CA TRP A 129 2.89 5.26 -18.07
C TRP A 129 2.16 6.29 -17.19
N ALA A 130 2.02 7.54 -17.67
CA ALA A 130 1.36 8.59 -16.90
C ALA A 130 -0.12 8.31 -16.66
N ILE A 131 -0.82 7.81 -17.68
CA ILE A 131 -2.23 7.42 -17.57
C ILE A 131 -2.37 6.26 -16.59
N HIS A 132 -1.52 5.24 -16.70
CA HIS A 132 -1.50 4.12 -15.77
C HIS A 132 -1.32 4.58 -14.31
N GLN A 133 -0.45 5.56 -14.03
CA GLN A 133 -0.30 6.11 -12.67
C GLN A 133 -1.58 6.79 -12.19
N LEU A 134 -2.27 7.55 -13.06
CA LEU A 134 -3.54 8.21 -12.73
C LEU A 134 -4.68 7.22 -12.47
N GLU A 135 -4.76 6.13 -13.22
CA GLU A 135 -5.80 5.10 -13.07
C GLU A 135 -5.61 4.24 -11.80
N THR A 136 -4.36 4.01 -11.41
CA THR A 136 -4.01 3.11 -10.29
C THR A 136 -3.76 3.82 -8.97
N THR A 137 -3.91 5.15 -8.94
CA THR A 137 -3.57 5.96 -7.77
C THR A 137 -4.66 6.98 -7.47
N VAL A 138 -5.01 7.12 -6.20
CA VAL A 138 -6.04 8.02 -5.71
C VAL A 138 -5.47 8.96 -4.67
N ASP A 139 -5.66 10.25 -4.84
CA ASP A 139 -5.35 11.25 -3.82
C ASP A 139 -6.41 11.26 -2.72
N PHE A 140 -6.07 11.78 -1.55
CA PHE A 140 -7.05 11.90 -0.47
C PHE A 140 -6.80 13.12 0.42
N ALA A 141 -7.89 13.77 0.81
CA ALA A 141 -7.88 14.89 1.76
C ALA A 141 -6.86 16.00 1.42
N ARG A 142 -6.72 16.38 0.13
CA ARG A 142 -5.73 17.37 -0.36
C ARG A 142 -5.84 18.72 0.36
N ASP A 143 -7.04 19.11 0.80
CA ASP A 143 -7.27 20.37 1.51
C ASP A 143 -6.86 20.31 3.00
N ASN A 144 -6.54 19.14 3.54
CA ASN A 144 -6.16 18.99 4.94
C ASN A 144 -4.64 19.21 5.12
N ARG A 145 -4.26 20.47 5.31
CA ARG A 145 -2.85 20.87 5.47
C ARG A 145 -2.15 20.23 6.67
N ALA A 146 -2.87 20.00 7.78
CA ALA A 146 -2.33 19.36 8.95
C ALA A 146 -2.00 17.89 8.70
N LEU A 147 -2.91 17.17 8.02
CA LEU A 147 -2.67 15.80 7.58
C LEU A 147 -1.49 15.73 6.61
N SER A 148 -1.47 16.59 5.57
CA SER A 148 -0.39 16.65 4.59
C SER A 148 0.97 16.85 5.24
N TRP A 149 1.06 17.75 6.23
CA TRP A 149 2.27 17.95 6.99
C TRP A 149 2.67 16.71 7.79
N PHE A 150 1.72 16.10 8.49
CA PHE A 150 1.96 14.94 9.36
C PHE A 150 2.45 13.71 8.57
N ILE A 151 1.90 13.46 7.38
CA ILE A 151 2.25 12.30 6.54
C ILE A 151 3.24 12.64 5.41
N GLY A 152 3.87 13.83 5.45
CA GLY A 152 4.88 14.24 4.47
C GLY A 152 4.35 14.36 3.05
N GLY A 153 3.09 14.80 2.87
CA GLY A 153 2.47 14.99 1.56
C GLY A 153 2.05 13.70 0.84
N LEU A 154 2.10 12.55 1.51
CA LEU A 154 1.71 11.26 0.92
C LEU A 154 0.20 11.11 0.65
N ASN A 155 -0.60 12.13 0.93
CA ASN A 155 -1.98 12.24 0.48
C ASN A 155 -2.11 12.79 -0.96
N PHE A 156 -1.01 13.24 -1.56
CA PHE A 156 -0.84 13.61 -2.96
C PHE A 156 -0.09 12.48 -3.69
N GLN A 157 -0.68 11.31 -3.74
CA GLN A 157 -0.03 10.10 -4.25
C GLN A 157 0.14 10.14 -5.77
N VAL A 158 -0.79 10.75 -6.48
CA VAL A 158 -0.70 10.97 -7.94
C VAL A 158 0.56 11.77 -8.26
N GLU A 159 0.79 12.90 -7.57
CA GLU A 159 1.97 13.73 -7.77
C GLU A 159 3.24 13.03 -7.32
N HIS A 160 3.17 12.26 -6.24
CA HIS A 160 4.29 11.45 -5.78
C HIS A 160 4.74 10.43 -6.82
N HIS A 161 3.80 9.79 -7.50
CA HIS A 161 4.09 8.81 -8.56
C HIS A 161 4.56 9.46 -9.86
N LEU A 162 3.89 10.52 -10.30
CA LEU A 162 4.26 11.22 -11.54
C LEU A 162 5.58 11.98 -11.43
N PHE A 163 5.87 12.55 -10.25
CA PHE A 163 7.00 13.45 -10.04
C PHE A 163 7.84 13.08 -8.79
N PRO A 164 8.41 11.87 -8.70
CA PRO A 164 9.08 11.37 -7.50
C PRO A 164 10.34 12.16 -7.11
N ARG A 165 10.80 13.07 -7.96
CA ARG A 165 11.96 13.94 -7.71
C ARG A 165 11.58 15.35 -7.24
N ILE A 166 10.29 15.69 -7.25
CA ILE A 166 9.80 16.97 -6.73
C ILE A 166 9.55 16.82 -5.22
N SER A 167 9.99 17.81 -4.45
CA SER A 167 9.73 17.83 -3.00
C SER A 167 8.22 17.95 -2.74
N HIS A 168 7.74 17.16 -1.78
CA HIS A 168 6.33 17.12 -1.37
C HIS A 168 5.72 18.48 -0.97
N VAL A 169 6.54 19.46 -0.59
CA VAL A 169 6.07 20.83 -0.29
C VAL A 169 5.44 21.52 -1.51
N HIS A 170 5.76 21.05 -2.72
CA HIS A 170 5.21 21.57 -3.97
C HIS A 170 3.99 20.81 -4.47
N TYR A 171 3.67 19.64 -3.91
CA TYR A 171 2.56 18.81 -4.37
C TYR A 171 1.21 19.55 -4.41
N PRO A 172 0.83 20.40 -3.44
CA PRO A 172 -0.43 21.16 -3.53
C PRO A 172 -0.53 22.11 -4.72
N ALA A 173 0.60 22.59 -5.25
CA ALA A 173 0.63 23.44 -6.44
C ALA A 173 0.65 22.57 -7.71
N VAL A 174 1.41 21.48 -7.70
CA VAL A 174 1.53 20.54 -8.82
C VAL A 174 0.19 19.83 -9.06
N SER A 175 -0.52 19.43 -8.00
CA SER A 175 -1.80 18.71 -8.13
C SER A 175 -2.86 19.50 -8.92
N ARG A 176 -2.88 20.82 -8.77
CA ARG A 176 -3.80 21.68 -9.56
C ARG A 176 -3.46 21.63 -11.04
N VAL A 177 -2.18 21.67 -11.38
CA VAL A 177 -1.72 21.60 -12.77
C VAL A 177 -2.04 20.22 -13.36
N VAL A 178 -1.81 19.15 -12.60
CA VAL A 178 -2.14 17.79 -13.02
C VAL A 178 -3.64 17.64 -13.24
N GLU A 179 -4.46 18.10 -12.30
CA GLU A 179 -5.93 18.04 -12.40
C GLU A 179 -6.45 18.83 -13.60
N ASP A 180 -5.93 20.04 -13.85
CA ASP A 180 -6.30 20.84 -15.02
C ASP A 180 -5.89 20.16 -16.34
N THR A 181 -4.69 19.57 -16.38
CA THR A 181 -4.21 18.78 -17.52
C THR A 181 -5.09 17.53 -17.74
N CYS A 182 -5.43 16.81 -16.70
CA CYS A 182 -6.34 15.66 -16.79
C CYS A 182 -7.69 16.07 -17.38
N ARG A 183 -8.21 17.22 -16.96
CA ARG A 183 -9.48 17.78 -17.49
C ARG A 183 -9.37 18.14 -18.96
N GLU A 184 -8.27 18.75 -19.39
CA GLU A 184 -8.00 19.11 -20.79
C GLU A 184 -7.96 17.88 -21.71
N PHE A 185 -7.33 16.80 -21.26
CA PHE A 185 -7.18 15.57 -22.04
C PHE A 185 -8.27 14.52 -21.79
N GLY A 186 -9.29 14.83 -20.97
CA GLY A 186 -10.39 13.91 -20.67
C GLY A 186 -9.97 12.67 -19.87
N VAL A 187 -8.89 12.76 -19.10
CA VAL A 187 -8.38 11.70 -18.22
C VAL A 187 -8.96 11.89 -16.81
N PRO A 188 -9.45 10.83 -16.14
CA PRO A 188 -9.93 10.92 -14.77
C PRO A 188 -8.78 11.31 -13.80
N TYR A 189 -9.05 12.27 -12.92
CA TYR A 189 -8.22 12.54 -11.74
C TYR A 189 -8.99 12.09 -10.50
N LEU A 190 -8.46 11.10 -9.78
CA LEU A 190 -9.17 10.41 -8.71
C LEU A 190 -8.81 10.99 -7.34
N GLU A 191 -9.82 11.37 -6.56
CA GLU A 191 -9.63 11.95 -5.22
C GLU A 191 -10.75 11.56 -4.25
N HIS A 192 -10.36 11.23 -3.02
CA HIS A 192 -11.24 11.23 -1.86
C HIS A 192 -11.14 12.58 -1.13
N ARG A 193 -12.20 13.36 -1.11
CA ARG A 193 -12.20 14.69 -0.49
C ARG A 193 -11.83 14.67 1.01
N THR A 194 -12.06 13.57 1.70
CA THR A 194 -11.74 13.45 3.12
C THR A 194 -10.99 12.16 3.41
N PHE A 195 -10.20 12.18 4.49
CA PHE A 195 -9.52 10.99 5.00
C PHE A 195 -10.50 9.85 5.34
N ALA A 196 -11.64 10.20 5.94
CA ALA A 196 -12.68 9.23 6.28
C ALA A 196 -13.32 8.58 5.03
N ALA A 197 -13.47 9.33 3.93
CA ALA A 197 -13.95 8.78 2.66
C ALA A 197 -12.98 7.74 2.09
N GLY A 198 -11.69 8.00 2.12
CA GLY A 198 -10.65 7.03 1.72
C GLY A 198 -10.69 5.76 2.56
N ILE A 199 -10.76 5.88 3.90
CA ILE A 199 -10.92 4.72 4.79
C ILE A 199 -12.18 3.92 4.45
N ALA A 200 -13.30 4.60 4.23
CA ALA A 200 -14.57 3.94 3.91
C ALA A 200 -14.51 3.21 2.56
N SER A 201 -13.89 3.81 1.53
CA SER A 201 -13.66 3.17 0.24
C SER A 201 -12.78 1.94 0.38
N HIS A 202 -11.62 2.07 1.07
CA HIS A 202 -10.75 0.93 1.35
C HIS A 202 -11.49 -0.21 2.08
N TYR A 203 -12.27 0.10 3.10
CA TYR A 203 -13.08 -0.92 3.82
C TYR A 203 -14.06 -1.63 2.89
N ARG A 204 -14.82 -0.87 2.06
CA ARG A 204 -15.78 -1.44 1.11
C ARG A 204 -15.09 -2.31 0.07
N TRP A 205 -13.95 -1.85 -0.46
CA TRP A 205 -13.15 -2.61 -1.41
C TRP A 205 -12.64 -3.93 -0.83
N LEU A 206 -12.10 -3.92 0.39
CA LEU A 206 -11.70 -5.15 1.07
C LEU A 206 -12.87 -6.12 1.26
N ARG A 207 -14.05 -5.60 1.55
CA ARG A 207 -15.27 -6.41 1.69
C ARG A 207 -15.69 -7.01 0.36
N GLU A 208 -15.63 -6.23 -0.72
CA GLU A 208 -15.94 -6.68 -2.09
C GLU A 208 -14.97 -7.76 -2.56
N LEU A 209 -13.68 -7.53 -2.44
CA LEU A 209 -12.65 -8.53 -2.76
C LEU A 209 -12.81 -9.84 -1.95
N GLY A 210 -13.42 -9.76 -0.77
CA GLY A 210 -13.70 -10.92 0.06
C GLY A 210 -14.91 -11.76 -0.38
N ARG A 211 -15.81 -11.20 -1.22
CA ARG A 211 -17.01 -11.88 -1.68
C ARG A 211 -16.68 -12.98 -2.69
N PRO A 212 -17.49 -14.07 -2.76
CA PRO A 212 -17.41 -15.00 -3.87
C PRO A 212 -17.69 -14.26 -5.19
N VAL A 213 -16.87 -14.49 -6.19
CA VAL A 213 -17.24 -14.09 -7.55
C VAL A 213 -18.50 -14.88 -7.91
N ALA A 214 -19.59 -14.17 -8.23
CA ALA A 214 -20.78 -14.85 -8.76
C ALA A 214 -20.34 -15.52 -10.08
N THR A 215 -20.22 -16.82 -10.06
CA THR A 215 -20.16 -17.61 -11.28
C THR A 215 -21.53 -17.51 -11.91
N THR A 216 -21.72 -16.56 -12.82
CA THR A 216 -22.84 -16.64 -13.76
C THR A 216 -22.64 -17.95 -14.50
N PRO A 217 -23.55 -18.93 -14.42
CA PRO A 217 -23.44 -20.12 -15.22
C PRO A 217 -23.42 -19.64 -16.67
N ILE A 218 -22.34 -19.90 -17.39
CA ILE A 218 -22.35 -19.80 -18.85
C ILE A 218 -23.40 -20.82 -19.26
N CYS A 219 -24.58 -20.33 -19.61
CA CYS A 219 -25.60 -21.14 -20.25
C CYS A 219 -25.00 -21.49 -21.61
N LEU A 220 -24.33 -22.64 -21.65
CA LEU A 220 -23.99 -23.30 -22.92
C LEU A 220 -25.32 -23.68 -23.54
N THR A 221 -25.92 -22.75 -24.27
CA THR A 221 -26.96 -23.11 -25.23
C THR A 221 -26.28 -23.98 -26.28
N ASP A 222 -26.55 -25.27 -26.16
CA ASP A 222 -26.11 -26.32 -27.07
C ASP A 222 -26.67 -25.97 -28.47
N PRO A 223 -25.82 -25.75 -29.51
CA PRO A 223 -26.31 -25.39 -30.85
C PRO A 223 -26.88 -26.56 -31.63
N LEU A 224 -27.09 -27.72 -31.00
CA LEU A 224 -27.42 -28.96 -31.72
C LEU A 224 -28.92 -29.38 -31.66
N THR A 225 -29.86 -28.48 -31.29
CA THR A 225 -31.28 -28.83 -31.36
C THR A 225 -32.06 -27.87 -32.27
N GLN A 226 -31.61 -27.72 -33.51
CA GLN A 226 -32.44 -27.29 -34.64
C GLN A 226 -32.05 -28.13 -35.88
N SER A 227 -32.66 -29.27 -36.01
CA SER A 227 -32.84 -30.01 -37.24
C SER A 227 -34.32 -30.28 -37.47
#